data_e3c12c564cc7f710e88654c68d414778
#
_entry.id   e3c12c564cc7f710e88654c68d414778
#
_cell.length_a   1.000
_cell.length_b   1.000
_cell.length_c   1.000
_cell.angle_alpha   90.00
_cell.angle_beta   90.00
_cell.angle_gamma   90.00
#
_symmetry.space_group_name_H-M   'P 1'
#
loop_
_entity.id
_entity.type
_entity.pdbx_description
1 polymer ?
#
loop_
_entity_poly.entity_id
_entity_poly.type
_entity_poly.pdbx_seq_one_letter_code
_entity_poly.pdbx_strand_id
1 'polypeptide(L)'
;MIGLLKEYSDCFAWNYTEMPGLSREIVEHRLPIKSGFRPFKQRARTFRPDLLPRIKDEIHRLLEADFIRPCRYAEWVSNIVPVEKKESGKLRVCIDFCNLNRATPKDEYPMPIADTLINNASGNRIISFLDGNAGYNQIFMAEEDASKTAFICPGFIGLFE
;
A
#
# COMPACT_ATOMS: atom_id res chain seq x y z
N MET A 1 -18.60 6.79 -25.38
CA MET A 1 -17.43 6.45 -24.55
C MET A 1 -16.46 7.63 -24.41
N ILE A 2 -15.87 8.22 -25.49
CA ILE A 2 -14.92 9.34 -25.37
C ILE A 2 -15.53 10.56 -24.66
N GLY A 3 -16.79 10.90 -24.93
CA GLY A 3 -17.49 12.00 -24.25
C GLY A 3 -17.61 11.75 -22.74
N LEU A 4 -17.98 10.53 -22.35
CA LEU A 4 -18.08 10.13 -20.95
C LEU A 4 -16.73 10.21 -20.21
N LEU A 5 -15.66 9.71 -20.84
CA LEU A 5 -14.32 9.78 -20.26
C LEU A 5 -13.81 11.22 -20.09
N LYS A 6 -14.23 12.13 -20.98
CA LYS A 6 -13.90 13.56 -20.83
C LYS A 6 -14.73 14.25 -19.75
N GLU A 7 -16.00 13.87 -19.62
CA GLU A 7 -16.91 14.39 -18.59
C GLU A 7 -16.43 14.02 -17.18
N TYR A 8 -15.88 12.79 -17.01
CA TYR A 8 -15.38 12.28 -15.74
C TYR A 8 -13.84 12.22 -15.70
N SER A 9 -13.16 13.18 -16.35
CA SER A 9 -11.70 13.20 -16.41
C SER A 9 -11.04 13.38 -15.04
N ASP A 10 -11.74 14.00 -14.09
CA ASP A 10 -11.36 14.19 -12.70
C ASP A 10 -11.37 12.89 -11.87
N CYS A 11 -12.02 11.84 -12.37
CA CYS A 11 -11.99 10.51 -11.75
C CYS A 11 -10.73 9.71 -12.08
N PHE A 12 -9.86 10.23 -12.97
CA PHE A 12 -8.62 9.57 -13.39
C PHE A 12 -7.41 10.31 -12.86
N ALA A 13 -6.51 9.59 -12.20
CA ALA A 13 -5.26 10.13 -11.69
C ALA A 13 -4.06 9.63 -12.51
N TRP A 14 -3.20 10.53 -12.93
CA TRP A 14 -1.94 10.25 -13.64
C TRP A 14 -0.75 10.28 -12.69
N ASN A 15 -0.87 11.07 -11.61
CA ASN A 15 0.15 11.25 -10.59
C ASN A 15 -0.43 11.01 -9.20
N TYR A 16 0.41 10.71 -8.24
CA TYR A 16 0.00 10.55 -6.84
C TYR A 16 -0.59 11.85 -6.25
N THR A 17 -0.15 13.01 -6.72
CA THR A 17 -0.67 14.32 -6.28
C THR A 17 -2.11 14.59 -6.73
N GLU A 18 -2.61 13.85 -7.71
CA GLU A 18 -3.99 13.93 -8.20
C GLU A 18 -4.93 12.97 -7.46
N MET A 19 -4.42 12.22 -6.49
CA MET A 19 -5.20 11.24 -5.71
C MET A 19 -5.43 11.75 -4.29
N PRO A 20 -6.56 12.44 -4.03
CA PRO A 20 -6.85 12.98 -2.70
C PRO A 20 -7.13 11.90 -1.65
N GLY A 21 -7.35 10.65 -2.08
CA GLY A 21 -7.80 9.58 -1.21
C GLY A 21 -9.26 9.71 -0.78
N LEU A 22 -9.74 8.74 -0.03
CA LEU A 22 -11.07 8.77 0.57
C LEU A 22 -11.05 9.56 1.87
N SER A 23 -12.13 10.32 2.14
CA SER A 23 -12.28 11.00 3.42
C SER A 23 -12.24 9.99 4.57
N ARG A 24 -11.53 10.33 5.65
CA ARG A 24 -11.49 9.53 6.88
C ARG A 24 -12.85 9.34 7.52
N GLU A 25 -13.79 10.26 7.27
CA GLU A 25 -15.17 10.14 7.73
C GLU A 25 -15.93 9.01 7.06
N ILE A 26 -15.53 8.64 5.83
CA ILE A 26 -16.15 7.54 5.08
C ILE A 26 -15.57 6.21 5.52
N VAL A 27 -14.22 6.12 5.54
CA VAL A 27 -13.53 4.88 5.88
C VAL A 27 -12.10 5.15 6.34
N GLU A 28 -11.68 4.43 7.37
CA GLU A 28 -10.29 4.27 7.78
C GLU A 28 -9.99 2.79 7.91
N HIS A 29 -8.76 2.40 7.56
CA HIS A 29 -8.31 1.05 7.81
C HIS A 29 -7.82 0.91 9.26
N ARG A 30 -8.40 -0.06 9.99
CA ARG A 30 -8.06 -0.36 11.38
C ARG A 30 -7.33 -1.69 11.47
N LEU A 31 -6.38 -1.77 12.41
CA LEU A 31 -5.58 -2.97 12.66
C LEU A 31 -5.80 -3.49 14.09
N PRO A 32 -6.92 -4.20 14.33
CA PRO A 32 -7.14 -4.84 15.63
C PRO A 32 -6.11 -5.97 15.83
N ILE A 33 -5.55 -6.06 17.03
CA ILE A 33 -4.60 -7.11 17.39
C ILE A 33 -5.33 -8.18 18.20
N LYS A 34 -5.18 -9.44 17.80
CA LYS A 34 -5.71 -10.60 18.51
C LYS A 34 -5.13 -10.67 19.94
N SER A 35 -5.96 -11.09 20.88
CA SER A 35 -5.51 -11.34 22.25
C SER A 35 -4.32 -12.32 22.29
N GLY A 36 -3.34 -12.01 23.13
CA GLY A 36 -2.14 -12.85 23.32
C GLY A 36 -0.98 -12.55 22.35
N PHE A 37 -1.19 -11.75 21.32
CA PHE A 37 -0.09 -11.30 20.47
C PHE A 37 0.62 -10.09 21.08
N ARG A 38 1.96 -10.10 21.02
CA ARG A 38 2.81 -9.00 21.46
C ARG A 38 3.44 -8.30 20.27
N PRO A 39 3.70 -7.00 20.37
CA PRO A 39 4.46 -6.28 19.36
C PRO A 39 5.78 -6.96 19.03
N PHE A 40 6.19 -6.87 17.77
CA PHE A 40 7.41 -7.50 17.29
C PHE A 40 8.21 -6.53 16.42
N LYS A 41 9.51 -6.42 16.73
CA LYS A 41 10.47 -5.64 15.96
C LYS A 41 11.37 -6.60 15.18
N GLN A 42 11.25 -6.59 13.87
CA GLN A 42 12.15 -7.37 13.01
C GLN A 42 13.57 -6.81 13.10
N ARG A 43 14.57 -7.71 13.09
CA ARG A 43 15.96 -7.29 12.97
C ARG A 43 16.19 -6.64 11.62
N ALA A 44 16.85 -5.49 11.60
CA ALA A 44 17.14 -4.75 10.37
C ALA A 44 17.90 -5.63 9.36
N ARG A 45 17.45 -5.60 8.11
CA ARG A 45 18.10 -6.29 6.98
C ARG A 45 19.16 -5.38 6.35
N THR A 46 20.19 -5.99 5.83
CA THR A 46 21.20 -5.32 5.00
C THR A 46 20.88 -5.54 3.53
N PHE A 47 21.17 -4.54 2.71
CA PHE A 47 20.93 -4.59 1.27
C PHE A 47 22.25 -4.34 0.51
N ARG A 48 22.29 -4.78 -0.73
CA ARG A 48 23.41 -4.49 -1.61
C ARG A 48 23.54 -2.97 -1.80
N PRO A 49 24.78 -2.44 -1.84
CA PRO A 49 25.00 -0.99 -1.98
C PRO A 49 24.39 -0.37 -3.23
N ASP A 50 24.30 -1.12 -4.33
CA ASP A 50 23.70 -0.68 -5.59
C ASP A 50 22.17 -0.47 -5.53
N LEU A 51 21.50 -1.13 -4.59
CA LEU A 51 20.06 -0.96 -4.38
C LEU A 51 19.70 0.24 -3.51
N LEU A 52 20.61 0.69 -2.64
CA LEU A 52 20.34 1.74 -1.67
C LEU A 52 19.89 3.06 -2.30
N PRO A 53 20.52 3.59 -3.37
CA PRO A 53 20.04 4.80 -4.02
C PRO A 53 18.61 4.65 -4.56
N ARG A 54 18.30 3.53 -5.20
CA ARG A 54 16.99 3.24 -5.78
C ARG A 54 15.89 3.11 -4.72
N ILE A 55 16.22 2.50 -3.59
CA ILE A 55 15.33 2.43 -2.42
C ILE A 55 15.07 3.85 -1.91
N LYS A 56 16.13 4.66 -1.82
CA LYS A 56 16.06 6.04 -1.37
C LYS A 56 15.09 6.86 -2.23
N ASP A 57 15.25 6.80 -3.53
CA ASP A 57 14.41 7.53 -4.47
C ASP A 57 12.93 7.14 -4.33
N GLU A 58 12.64 5.86 -4.15
CA GLU A 58 11.28 5.38 -3.95
C GLU A 58 10.68 5.85 -2.61
N ILE A 59 11.45 5.82 -1.52
CA ILE A 59 11.00 6.34 -0.22
C ILE A 59 10.75 7.85 -0.28
N HIS A 60 11.61 8.62 -0.94
CA HIS A 60 11.39 10.06 -1.14
C HIS A 60 10.08 10.32 -1.91
N ARG A 61 9.83 9.56 -2.96
CA ARG A 61 8.60 9.68 -3.73
C ARG A 61 7.34 9.39 -2.91
N LEU A 62 7.40 8.42 -2.00
CA LEU A 62 6.30 8.10 -1.10
C LEU A 62 6.10 9.19 -0.03
N LEU A 63 7.19 9.78 0.46
CA LEU A 63 7.16 10.91 1.39
C LEU A 63 6.58 12.17 0.75
N GLU A 64 7.00 12.50 -0.48
CA GLU A 64 6.50 13.65 -1.23
C GLU A 64 5.00 13.53 -1.58
N ALA A 65 4.52 12.29 -1.66
CA ALA A 65 3.11 11.99 -1.89
C ALA A 65 2.28 11.84 -0.60
N ASP A 66 2.87 12.09 0.56
CA ASP A 66 2.24 11.93 1.90
C ASP A 66 1.67 10.53 2.18
N PHE A 67 2.17 9.51 1.47
CA PHE A 67 1.76 8.12 1.71
C PHE A 67 2.45 7.49 2.92
N ILE A 68 3.58 8.04 3.32
CA ILE A 68 4.33 7.66 4.51
C ILE A 68 4.82 8.91 5.22
N ARG A 69 5.06 8.79 6.52
CA ARG A 69 5.62 9.86 7.33
C ARG A 69 6.72 9.33 8.27
N PRO A 70 7.66 10.17 8.72
CA PRO A 70 8.66 9.78 9.71
C PRO A 70 8.00 9.41 11.04
N CYS A 71 8.45 8.30 11.64
CA CYS A 71 8.04 7.85 12.95
C CYS A 71 9.25 7.77 13.88
N ARG A 72 9.10 8.12 15.17
CA ARG A 72 10.20 8.04 16.16
C ARG A 72 10.12 6.80 17.02
N TYR A 73 8.92 6.42 17.39
CA TYR A 73 8.70 5.32 18.35
C TYR A 73 7.62 4.41 17.79
N ALA A 74 7.98 3.16 17.63
CA ALA A 74 7.04 2.13 17.23
C ALA A 74 7.30 0.84 18.02
N GLU A 75 6.25 0.16 18.39
CA GLU A 75 6.33 -1.16 19.01
C GLU A 75 6.43 -2.27 17.98
N TRP A 76 5.75 -2.11 16.86
CA TRP A 76 5.86 -2.97 15.68
C TRP A 76 6.86 -2.35 14.70
N VAL A 77 7.82 -3.13 14.23
CA VAL A 77 8.77 -2.66 13.22
C VAL A 77 8.98 -3.75 12.18
N SER A 78 8.69 -3.42 10.94
CA SER A 78 8.86 -4.31 9.79
C SER A 78 10.07 -3.91 8.94
N ASN A 79 10.55 -4.83 8.11
CA ASN A 79 11.58 -4.52 7.12
C ASN A 79 10.95 -4.21 5.76
N ILE A 80 11.68 -3.48 4.95
CA ILE A 80 11.33 -3.35 3.54
C ILE A 80 11.77 -4.58 2.75
N VAL A 81 11.07 -4.83 1.63
CA VAL A 81 11.38 -5.84 0.62
C VAL A 81 11.38 -5.15 -0.74
N PRO A 82 12.54 -4.76 -1.26
CA PRO A 82 12.63 -4.16 -2.58
C PRO A 82 12.35 -5.21 -3.66
N VAL A 83 11.42 -4.92 -4.57
CA VAL A 83 11.01 -5.80 -5.66
C VAL A 83 11.11 -5.05 -6.99
N GLU A 84 11.81 -5.63 -7.96
CA GLU A 84 11.87 -5.09 -9.31
C GLU A 84 10.67 -5.53 -10.15
N LYS A 85 10.03 -4.57 -10.81
CA LYS A 85 9.05 -4.87 -11.86
C LYS A 85 9.78 -5.41 -13.09
N LYS A 86 9.49 -6.64 -13.49
CA LYS A 86 10.11 -7.31 -14.63
C LYS A 86 10.00 -6.52 -15.95
N GLU A 87 8.87 -5.85 -16.19
CA GLU A 87 8.60 -5.15 -17.43
C GLU A 87 9.25 -3.76 -17.52
N SER A 88 9.35 -3.03 -16.43
CA SER A 88 9.81 -1.64 -16.43
C SER A 88 11.15 -1.43 -15.72
N GLY A 89 11.69 -2.46 -15.05
CA GLY A 89 12.89 -2.34 -14.23
C GLY A 89 12.75 -1.40 -13.02
N LYS A 90 11.57 -0.80 -12.81
CA LYS A 90 11.32 0.08 -11.67
C LYS A 90 11.32 -0.72 -10.37
N LEU A 91 11.96 -0.15 -9.34
CA LEU A 91 11.95 -0.71 -8.00
C LEU A 91 10.62 -0.34 -7.31
N ARG A 92 10.01 -1.31 -6.65
CA ARG A 92 8.94 -1.11 -5.67
C ARG A 92 9.48 -1.47 -4.30
N VAL A 93 9.13 -0.70 -3.31
CA VAL A 93 9.39 -1.02 -1.91
C VAL A 93 8.11 -1.59 -1.30
N CYS A 94 8.14 -2.88 -1.00
CA CYS A 94 7.09 -3.55 -0.24
C CYS A 94 7.52 -3.61 1.23
N ILE A 95 6.56 -3.80 2.14
CA ILE A 95 6.83 -3.95 3.57
C ILE A 95 6.50 -5.37 4.01
N ASP A 96 7.39 -5.98 4.79
CA ASP A 96 7.23 -7.34 5.32
C ASP A 96 6.32 -7.35 6.56
N PHE A 97 5.03 -7.27 6.36
CA PHE A 97 4.05 -7.32 7.45
C PHE A 97 3.71 -8.74 7.95
N CYS A 98 4.54 -9.76 7.70
CA CYS A 98 4.24 -11.13 8.12
C CYS A 98 3.89 -11.25 9.60
N ASN A 99 4.62 -10.57 10.49
CA ASN A 99 4.36 -10.61 11.93
C ASN A 99 3.05 -9.90 12.29
N LEU A 100 2.81 -8.74 11.72
CA LEU A 100 1.58 -7.97 11.93
C LEU A 100 0.36 -8.73 11.39
N ASN A 101 0.44 -9.27 10.16
CA ASN A 101 -0.64 -10.05 9.55
C ASN A 101 -1.01 -11.31 10.33
N ARG A 102 -0.06 -11.92 11.05
CA ARG A 102 -0.34 -13.05 11.95
C ARG A 102 -1.11 -12.60 13.20
N ALA A 103 -0.84 -11.38 13.66
CA ALA A 103 -1.44 -10.80 14.85
C ALA A 103 -2.82 -10.19 14.59
N THR A 104 -3.13 -9.78 13.36
CA THR A 104 -4.44 -9.24 13.00
C THR A 104 -5.40 -10.35 12.57
N PRO A 105 -6.71 -10.25 12.89
CA PRO A 105 -7.71 -11.16 12.34
C PRO A 105 -7.78 -10.98 10.82
N LYS A 106 -8.14 -12.03 10.12
CA LYS A 106 -8.43 -11.93 8.69
C LYS A 106 -9.79 -11.26 8.51
N ASP A 107 -9.88 -10.44 7.48
CA ASP A 107 -11.16 -9.94 7.00
C ASP A 107 -11.92 -11.11 6.36
N GLU A 108 -13.14 -11.34 6.82
CA GLU A 108 -14.01 -12.39 6.32
C GLU A 108 -14.90 -11.92 5.16
N TYR A 109 -14.69 -10.69 4.68
CA TYR A 109 -15.45 -10.19 3.52
C TYR A 109 -15.24 -11.10 2.32
N PRO A 110 -16.33 -11.66 1.74
CA PRO A 110 -16.22 -12.63 0.67
C PRO A 110 -15.68 -11.98 -0.61
N MET A 111 -14.56 -12.50 -1.11
CA MET A 111 -14.05 -12.10 -2.41
C MET A 111 -14.99 -12.57 -3.52
N PRO A 112 -15.21 -11.75 -4.56
CA PRO A 112 -15.98 -12.18 -5.73
C PRO A 112 -15.39 -13.44 -6.36
N ILE A 113 -16.25 -14.38 -6.73
CA ILE A 113 -15.84 -15.61 -7.42
C ILE A 113 -15.51 -15.25 -8.87
N ALA A 114 -14.28 -15.55 -9.31
CA ALA A 114 -13.80 -15.21 -10.65
C ALA A 114 -14.70 -15.77 -11.77
N ASP A 115 -15.16 -17.00 -11.65
CA ASP A 115 -16.04 -17.65 -12.62
C ASP A 115 -17.38 -16.89 -12.76
N THR A 116 -17.92 -16.37 -11.66
CA THR A 116 -19.15 -15.57 -11.70
C THR A 116 -18.92 -14.25 -12.44
N LEU A 117 -17.77 -13.59 -12.23
CA LEU A 117 -17.41 -12.36 -12.94
C LEU A 117 -17.23 -12.60 -14.44
N ILE A 118 -16.56 -13.70 -14.81
CA ILE A 118 -16.38 -14.11 -16.20
C ILE A 118 -17.74 -14.40 -16.87
N ASN A 119 -18.60 -15.15 -16.20
CA ASN A 119 -19.93 -15.48 -16.71
C ASN A 119 -20.79 -14.23 -16.90
N ASN A 120 -20.74 -13.27 -15.97
CA ASN A 120 -21.47 -12.01 -16.08
C ASN A 120 -20.94 -11.11 -17.21
N ALA A 121 -19.65 -11.20 -17.51
CA ALA A 121 -19.04 -10.46 -18.61
C ALA A 121 -19.24 -11.14 -19.97
N SER A 122 -19.55 -12.44 -20.00
CA SER A 122 -19.71 -13.21 -21.24
C SER A 122 -20.90 -12.71 -22.06
N GLY A 123 -20.83 -12.88 -23.37
CA GLY A 123 -21.87 -12.44 -24.31
C GLY A 123 -21.77 -10.95 -24.72
N ASN A 124 -20.90 -10.17 -24.11
CA ASN A 124 -20.63 -8.80 -24.53
C ASN A 124 -19.52 -8.74 -25.60
N ARG A 125 -19.71 -7.89 -26.62
CA ARG A 125 -18.72 -7.71 -27.71
C ARG A 125 -17.49 -6.90 -27.27
N ILE A 126 -17.65 -6.06 -26.28
CA ILE A 126 -16.60 -5.19 -25.75
C ILE A 126 -16.68 -5.27 -24.23
N ILE A 127 -15.55 -5.54 -23.61
CA ILE A 127 -15.38 -5.60 -22.16
C ILE A 127 -14.34 -4.56 -21.78
N SER A 128 -14.66 -3.70 -20.82
CA SER A 128 -13.72 -2.72 -20.26
C SER A 128 -13.30 -3.17 -18.88
N PHE A 129 -11.99 -3.16 -18.62
CA PHE A 129 -11.43 -3.43 -17.30
C PHE A 129 -10.92 -2.12 -16.72
N LEU A 130 -11.39 -1.81 -15.51
CA LEU A 130 -10.94 -0.66 -14.72
C LEU A 130 -10.28 -1.17 -13.45
N ASP A 131 -9.12 -0.63 -13.14
CA ASP A 131 -8.38 -0.94 -11.91
C ASP A 131 -8.24 0.32 -11.06
N GLY A 132 -8.32 0.15 -9.74
CA GLY A 132 -8.08 1.24 -8.81
C GLY A 132 -6.59 1.60 -8.77
N ASN A 133 -6.22 2.74 -9.38
CA ASN A 133 -4.83 3.21 -9.37
C ASN A 133 -4.37 3.40 -7.92
N ALA A 134 -3.31 2.66 -7.51
CA ALA A 134 -2.79 2.67 -6.15
C ALA A 134 -3.88 2.58 -5.07
N GLY A 135 -4.89 1.71 -5.27
CA GLY A 135 -6.12 1.66 -4.46
C GLY A 135 -5.89 1.58 -2.95
N TYR A 136 -4.84 0.85 -2.52
CA TYR A 136 -4.47 0.79 -1.10
C TYR A 136 -4.04 2.13 -0.51
N ASN A 137 -3.43 3.01 -1.29
CA ASN A 137 -2.96 4.32 -0.84
C ASN A 137 -4.10 5.35 -0.73
N GLN A 138 -5.29 5.01 -1.21
CA GLN A 138 -6.47 5.87 -1.13
C GLN A 138 -7.24 5.73 0.18
N ILE A 139 -6.96 4.70 0.96
CA ILE A 139 -7.60 4.46 2.26
C ILE A 139 -6.57 4.73 3.36
N PHE A 140 -6.85 5.73 4.18
CA PHE A 140 -5.98 6.10 5.28
C PHE A 140 -6.01 5.06 6.40
N MET A 141 -4.87 4.85 7.01
CA MET A 141 -4.77 4.11 8.26
C MET A 141 -5.38 4.93 9.40
N ALA A 142 -6.11 4.29 10.30
CA ALA A 142 -6.54 4.94 11.54
C ALA A 142 -5.30 5.44 12.31
N GLU A 143 -5.36 6.68 12.83
CA GLU A 143 -4.20 7.34 13.44
C GLU A 143 -3.61 6.53 14.61
N GLU A 144 -4.47 5.90 15.40
CA GLU A 144 -4.10 5.02 16.51
C GLU A 144 -3.37 3.74 16.08
N ASP A 145 -3.53 3.35 14.82
CA ASP A 145 -2.97 2.13 14.25
C ASP A 145 -1.77 2.38 13.33
N ALA A 146 -1.53 3.62 12.92
CA ALA A 146 -0.45 3.98 12.00
C ALA A 146 0.92 3.48 12.49
N SER A 147 1.24 3.67 13.77
CA SER A 147 2.51 3.20 14.34
C SER A 147 2.71 1.68 14.31
N LYS A 148 1.64 0.89 14.11
CA LYS A 148 1.74 -0.57 13.94
C LYS A 148 2.31 -0.95 12.56
N THR A 149 2.20 -0.05 11.59
CA THR A 149 2.73 -0.24 10.23
C THR A 149 4.16 0.26 10.06
N ALA A 150 4.81 0.64 11.14
CA ALA A 150 6.15 1.21 11.08
C ALA A 150 7.17 0.23 10.47
N PHE A 151 8.05 0.79 9.65
CA PHE A 151 9.11 0.03 8.99
C PHE A 151 10.44 0.77 9.01
N ILE A 152 11.52 -0.02 9.02
CA ILE A 152 12.87 0.50 8.97
C ILE A 152 13.39 0.52 7.54
N CYS A 153 13.95 1.65 7.12
CA CYS A 153 14.61 1.78 5.83
C CYS A 153 16.12 1.83 6.02
N PRO A 154 16.88 0.89 5.44
CA PRO A 154 18.35 0.87 5.55
C PRO A 154 18.97 2.08 4.85
N GLY A 155 20.04 2.63 5.43
CA GLY A 155 20.71 3.82 4.91
C GLY A 155 19.99 5.14 5.21
N PHE A 156 18.85 5.09 5.90
CA PHE A 156 18.16 6.25 6.45
C PHE A 156 18.20 6.22 7.97
N ILE A 157 18.28 7.39 8.55
CA ILE A 157 18.17 7.52 10.00
C ILE A 157 16.68 7.67 10.32
N GLY A 158 16.04 6.59 10.77
CA GLY A 158 14.66 6.65 11.24
C GLY A 158 13.76 5.49 10.82
N LEU A 159 12.55 5.57 11.34
CA LEU A 159 11.42 4.73 11.02
C LEU A 159 10.42 5.56 10.21
N PHE A 160 9.63 4.89 9.40
CA PHE A 160 8.50 5.47 8.67
C PHE A 160 7.24 4.66 8.97
N GLU A 161 6.11 5.29 8.92
CA GLU A 161 4.79 4.67 9.05
C GLU A 161 3.84 5.16 7.97
#